data_84a6be1b86522d9ae3a4667f800eb5c1
#
_entry.id   84a6be1b86522d9ae3a4667f800eb5c1
#
_cell.length_a   1.000
_cell.length_b   1.000
_cell.length_c   1.000
_cell.angle_alpha   90.00
_cell.angle_beta   90.00
_cell.angle_gamma   90.00
#
_symmetry.space_group_name_H-M   'P 1'
#
loop_
_entity.id
_entity.type
_entity.pdbx_description
1 polymer ?
#
loop_
_entity_poly.entity_id
_entity_poly.type
_entity_poly.pdbx_seq_one_letter_code
_entity_poly.pdbx_strand_id
1 'polypeptide(L)'
;MKLLGRSQLVAFAAVTIMAVGVGAALANTQNHNPPNHRGKHGSHGACSPAQVQRNKATVVAYYTTAFNDKKPEEAVAKYGGPVYIQHNPLAADGFQAFIDFVKAYTAANPQLHVDIKRVIGECNMVVTHSHITTSPSDRGQAVADIFRLNRRGKVVEHWDVIQPVPETSANDNTMF
;
A
#
# COMPACT_ATOMS: atom_id res chain seq x y z
N MET A 1 -6.74 46.94 7.93
CA MET A 1 -7.56 45.90 7.26
C MET A 1 -6.72 44.63 7.24
N LYS A 2 -6.97 43.68 8.19
CA LYS A 2 -6.17 42.42 8.34
C LYS A 2 -6.92 41.31 7.62
N LEU A 3 -6.30 40.72 6.61
CA LEU A 3 -6.77 39.52 5.96
C LEU A 3 -6.27 38.30 6.75
N LEU A 4 -7.21 37.60 7.38
CA LEU A 4 -6.96 36.33 8.05
C LEU A 4 -6.83 35.21 6.97
N GLY A 5 -5.66 34.59 6.93
CA GLY A 5 -5.43 33.38 6.13
C GLY A 5 -6.20 32.19 6.72
N ARG A 6 -7.02 31.55 5.93
CA ARG A 6 -7.70 30.29 6.26
C ARG A 6 -6.71 29.13 6.18
N SER A 7 -6.25 28.67 7.33
CA SER A 7 -5.59 27.35 7.46
C SER A 7 -6.65 26.28 7.25
N GLN A 8 -6.52 25.51 6.16
CA GLN A 8 -7.31 24.30 5.98
C GLN A 8 -6.70 23.20 6.84
N LEU A 9 -7.32 22.93 7.99
CA LEU A 9 -7.09 21.71 8.73
C LEU A 9 -7.66 20.54 7.92
N VAL A 10 -6.80 19.65 7.46
CA VAL A 10 -7.22 18.34 6.96
C VAL A 10 -7.53 17.48 8.17
N ALA A 11 -8.80 17.39 8.51
CA ALA A 11 -9.29 16.54 9.59
C ALA A 11 -9.32 15.08 9.08
N PHE A 12 -8.47 14.21 9.64
CA PHE A 12 -8.59 12.77 9.48
C PHE A 12 -9.82 12.30 10.27
N ALA A 13 -10.82 11.81 9.56
CA ALA A 13 -12.03 11.25 10.16
C ALA A 13 -11.69 9.93 10.86
N ALA A 14 -11.93 9.87 12.16
CA ALA A 14 -11.91 8.62 12.92
C ALA A 14 -13.12 7.77 12.50
N VAL A 15 -12.86 6.60 11.93
CA VAL A 15 -13.90 5.61 11.62
C VAL A 15 -14.27 4.87 12.90
N THR A 16 -15.46 5.13 13.40
CA THR A 16 -16.08 4.38 14.51
C THR A 16 -16.64 3.06 13.97
N ILE A 17 -16.06 1.94 14.37
CA ILE A 17 -16.57 0.59 14.02
C ILE A 17 -17.74 0.27 14.95
N MET A 18 -18.95 0.21 14.41
CA MET A 18 -20.10 -0.39 15.09
C MET A 18 -20.07 -1.91 14.89
N ALA A 19 -20.06 -2.65 16.00
CA ALA A 19 -20.19 -4.10 16.00
C ALA A 19 -21.62 -4.51 15.64
N VAL A 20 -21.79 -5.19 14.52
CA VAL A 20 -23.05 -5.80 14.11
C VAL A 20 -23.01 -7.30 14.47
N GLY A 21 -24.00 -7.75 15.24
CA GLY A 21 -24.12 -9.11 15.73
C GLY A 21 -24.30 -10.14 14.62
N VAL A 22 -23.60 -11.27 14.77
CA VAL A 22 -23.63 -12.40 13.85
C VAL A 22 -24.86 -13.27 14.13
N GLY A 23 -25.82 -13.25 13.21
CA GLY A 23 -26.90 -14.24 13.14
C GLY A 23 -26.43 -15.49 12.39
N ALA A 24 -26.46 -16.65 13.03
CA ALA A 24 -26.11 -17.92 12.41
C ALA A 24 -27.20 -18.38 11.43
N ALA A 25 -26.87 -18.44 10.15
CA ALA A 25 -27.72 -19.10 9.14
C ALA A 25 -27.18 -20.51 8.86
N LEU A 26 -28.05 -21.52 9.07
CA LEU A 26 -27.76 -22.92 8.75
C LEU A 26 -27.77 -23.10 7.22
N ALA A 27 -26.64 -23.42 6.65
CA ALA A 27 -26.52 -23.73 5.23
C ALA A 27 -26.84 -25.21 4.97
N ASN A 28 -27.83 -25.45 4.11
CA ASN A 28 -28.20 -26.75 3.59
C ASN A 28 -27.18 -27.21 2.52
N THR A 29 -26.44 -28.28 2.79
CA THR A 29 -25.48 -28.86 1.85
C THR A 29 -26.17 -29.68 0.77
N GLN A 30 -26.35 -29.12 -0.41
CA GLN A 30 -26.66 -29.92 -1.61
C GLN A 30 -25.37 -30.28 -2.34
N ASN A 31 -25.15 -31.58 -2.43
CA ASN A 31 -23.99 -32.20 -3.09
C ASN A 31 -24.14 -32.06 -4.63
N HIS A 32 -23.48 -31.09 -5.24
CA HIS A 32 -23.36 -30.94 -6.69
C HIS A 32 -21.97 -31.35 -7.11
N ASN A 33 -21.86 -32.54 -7.73
CA ASN A 33 -20.67 -32.92 -8.49
C ASN A 33 -20.59 -32.05 -9.76
N PRO A 34 -19.58 -31.20 -9.95
CA PRO A 34 -19.39 -30.49 -11.21
C PRO A 34 -18.86 -31.43 -12.29
N PRO A 35 -19.25 -31.24 -13.57
CA PRO A 35 -18.73 -32.01 -14.68
C PRO A 35 -17.23 -31.74 -14.85
N ASN A 36 -16.48 -32.82 -15.06
CA ASN A 36 -15.02 -32.79 -15.23
C ASN A 36 -14.63 -32.19 -16.61
N HIS A 37 -14.60 -30.83 -16.66
CA HIS A 37 -14.02 -30.12 -17.79
C HIS A 37 -12.50 -30.10 -17.63
N ARG A 38 -11.86 -31.11 -18.21
CA ARG A 38 -10.41 -31.13 -18.50
C ARG A 38 -10.11 -30.09 -19.56
N GLY A 39 -10.29 -28.80 -19.23
CA GLY A 39 -9.78 -27.69 -20.02
C GLY A 39 -8.27 -27.76 -20.00
N LYS A 40 -7.65 -27.75 -21.17
CA LYS A 40 -6.21 -27.50 -21.34
C LYS A 40 -5.92 -26.15 -20.71
N HIS A 41 -5.51 -26.13 -19.44
CA HIS A 41 -4.90 -24.96 -18.84
C HIS A 41 -3.61 -24.72 -19.63
N GLY A 42 -3.67 -23.76 -20.56
CA GLY A 42 -2.47 -23.18 -21.11
C GLY A 42 -1.62 -22.77 -19.91
N SER A 43 -0.38 -23.24 -19.84
CA SER A 43 0.58 -22.87 -18.83
C SER A 43 0.77 -21.35 -18.92
N HIS A 44 0.00 -20.59 -18.14
CA HIS A 44 0.41 -19.26 -17.77
C HIS A 44 1.75 -19.45 -17.08
N GLY A 45 2.84 -19.05 -17.75
CA GLY A 45 4.18 -19.36 -17.32
C GLY A 45 4.34 -19.06 -15.84
N ALA A 46 4.61 -20.11 -15.06
CA ALA A 46 4.80 -20.00 -13.62
C ALA A 46 5.85 -18.92 -13.36
N CYS A 47 5.51 -17.95 -12.49
CA CYS A 47 6.44 -16.88 -12.15
C CYS A 47 7.68 -17.49 -11.54
N SER A 48 8.86 -17.18 -12.08
CA SER A 48 10.09 -17.68 -11.50
C SER A 48 10.35 -17.03 -10.12
N PRO A 49 10.90 -17.77 -9.16
CA PRO A 49 11.32 -17.18 -7.87
C PRO A 49 12.24 -15.96 -8.06
N ALA A 50 13.10 -15.98 -9.06
CA ALA A 50 13.97 -14.86 -9.38
C ALA A 50 13.18 -13.59 -9.82
N GLN A 51 12.07 -13.76 -10.54
CA GLN A 51 11.20 -12.65 -10.90
C GLN A 51 10.52 -12.05 -9.66
N VAL A 52 10.03 -12.90 -8.77
CA VAL A 52 9.43 -12.45 -7.49
C VAL A 52 10.45 -11.64 -6.67
N GLN A 53 11.68 -12.13 -6.54
CA GLN A 53 12.73 -11.40 -5.80
C GLN A 53 13.07 -10.04 -6.45
N ARG A 54 13.16 -9.98 -7.78
CA ARG A 54 13.36 -8.69 -8.49
C ARG A 54 12.19 -7.73 -8.24
N ASN A 55 10.95 -8.22 -8.30
CA ASN A 55 9.77 -7.39 -8.05
C ASN A 55 9.76 -6.83 -6.63
N LYS A 56 10.09 -7.65 -5.63
CA LYS A 56 10.25 -7.21 -4.23
C LYS A 56 11.31 -6.12 -4.11
N ALA A 57 12.49 -6.34 -4.70
CA ALA A 57 13.57 -5.34 -4.69
C ALA A 57 13.17 -4.02 -5.38
N THR A 58 12.42 -4.10 -6.49
CA THR A 58 11.89 -2.93 -7.19
C THR A 58 10.97 -2.11 -6.28
N VAL A 59 10.04 -2.74 -5.60
CA VAL A 59 9.08 -2.04 -4.72
C VAL A 59 9.79 -1.40 -3.54
N VAL A 60 10.71 -2.12 -2.88
CA VAL A 60 11.52 -1.55 -1.78
C VAL A 60 12.29 -0.32 -2.26
N ALA A 61 12.98 -0.44 -3.39
CA ALA A 61 13.75 0.67 -3.95
C ALA A 61 12.86 1.85 -4.37
N TYR A 62 11.68 1.59 -4.95
CA TYR A 62 10.70 2.61 -5.31
C TYR A 62 10.27 3.44 -4.11
N TYR A 63 9.87 2.78 -3.02
CA TYR A 63 9.41 3.45 -1.80
C TYR A 63 10.55 4.17 -1.07
N THR A 64 11.70 3.51 -0.91
CA THR A 64 12.87 4.14 -0.27
C THR A 64 13.30 5.40 -1.02
N THR A 65 13.42 5.32 -2.35
CA THR A 65 13.81 6.49 -3.16
C THR A 65 12.77 7.61 -3.08
N ALA A 66 11.47 7.26 -3.15
CA ALA A 66 10.41 8.27 -3.13
C ALA A 66 10.32 8.98 -1.77
N PHE A 67 10.21 8.23 -0.68
CA PHE A 67 9.88 8.77 0.64
C PHE A 67 11.11 9.05 1.51
N ASN A 68 12.04 8.11 1.66
CA ASN A 68 13.19 8.27 2.55
C ASN A 68 14.25 9.17 1.92
N ASP A 69 14.55 8.97 0.61
CA ASP A 69 15.48 9.83 -0.12
C ASP A 69 14.82 11.13 -0.61
N LYS A 70 13.46 11.23 -0.52
CA LYS A 70 12.66 12.39 -0.97
C LYS A 70 12.85 12.73 -2.44
N LYS A 71 12.96 11.69 -3.28
CA LYS A 71 13.20 11.80 -4.72
C LYS A 71 12.11 11.09 -5.53
N PRO A 72 10.85 11.55 -5.44
CA PRO A 72 9.75 10.85 -6.10
C PRO A 72 9.86 10.84 -7.62
N GLU A 73 10.40 11.90 -8.25
CA GLU A 73 10.62 11.92 -9.71
C GLU A 73 11.62 10.85 -10.14
N GLU A 74 12.73 10.69 -9.39
CA GLU A 74 13.72 9.64 -9.65
C GLU A 74 13.13 8.26 -9.46
N ALA A 75 12.35 8.05 -8.38
CA ALA A 75 11.66 6.81 -8.11
C ALA A 75 10.71 6.41 -9.26
N VAL A 76 9.90 7.36 -9.72
CA VAL A 76 8.96 7.14 -10.84
C VAL A 76 9.73 6.87 -12.14
N ALA A 77 10.74 7.68 -12.48
CA ALA A 77 11.53 7.49 -13.71
C ALA A 77 12.19 6.12 -13.76
N LYS A 78 12.68 5.63 -12.62
CA LYS A 78 13.44 4.38 -12.54
C LYS A 78 12.55 3.14 -12.38
N TYR A 79 11.49 3.21 -11.62
CA TYR A 79 10.69 2.06 -11.20
C TYR A 79 9.24 2.10 -11.67
N GLY A 80 8.73 3.25 -12.09
CA GLY A 80 7.38 3.44 -12.60
C GLY A 80 7.19 2.83 -13.99
N GLY A 81 5.96 2.35 -14.26
CA GLY A 81 5.52 1.87 -15.56
C GLY A 81 4.85 2.97 -16.40
N PRO A 82 4.14 2.60 -17.46
CA PRO A 82 3.49 3.58 -18.34
C PRO A 82 2.21 4.18 -17.73
N VAL A 83 1.64 3.54 -16.71
CA VAL A 83 0.44 3.97 -15.99
C VAL A 83 0.63 3.75 -14.50
N TYR A 84 -0.15 4.45 -13.68
CA TYR A 84 -0.25 4.23 -12.24
C TYR A 84 -1.71 4.33 -11.83
N ILE A 85 -2.31 3.19 -11.52
CA ILE A 85 -3.69 3.09 -11.05
C ILE A 85 -3.66 3.14 -9.53
N GLN A 86 -4.36 4.11 -8.93
CA GLN A 86 -4.39 4.32 -7.50
C GLN A 86 -5.74 3.90 -6.92
N HIS A 87 -5.73 3.09 -5.87
CA HIS A 87 -6.94 2.63 -5.19
C HIS A 87 -7.16 3.24 -3.80
N ASN A 88 -6.21 4.05 -3.30
CA ASN A 88 -6.47 4.86 -2.11
C ASN A 88 -7.49 5.96 -2.45
N PRO A 89 -8.66 6.01 -1.79
CA PRO A 89 -9.72 6.97 -2.12
C PRO A 89 -9.33 8.44 -1.87
N LEU A 90 -8.22 8.68 -1.18
CA LEU A 90 -7.71 10.02 -0.87
C LEU A 90 -6.60 10.48 -1.84
N ALA A 91 -6.21 9.64 -2.80
CA ALA A 91 -5.15 9.93 -3.76
C ALA A 91 -5.66 9.82 -5.21
N ALA A 92 -5.24 10.72 -6.06
CA ALA A 92 -5.60 10.68 -7.48
C ALA A 92 -4.73 9.71 -8.27
N ASP A 93 -5.23 9.25 -9.42
CA ASP A 93 -4.52 8.42 -10.39
C ASP A 93 -3.31 9.13 -11.00
N GLY A 94 -2.34 8.33 -11.42
CA GLY A 94 -1.20 8.77 -12.20
C GLY A 94 0.04 9.11 -11.38
N PHE A 95 1.20 8.96 -12.01
CA PHE A 95 2.48 9.22 -11.34
C PHE A 95 2.70 10.69 -10.99
N GLN A 96 2.09 11.63 -11.73
CA GLN A 96 2.25 13.04 -11.36
C GLN A 96 1.57 13.32 -10.02
N ALA A 97 0.35 12.77 -9.79
CA ALA A 97 -0.34 12.90 -8.51
C ALA A 97 0.47 12.27 -7.35
N PHE A 98 1.09 11.11 -7.60
CA PHE A 98 1.99 10.48 -6.64
C PHE A 98 3.20 11.38 -6.31
N ILE A 99 3.87 11.93 -7.33
CA ILE A 99 5.01 12.85 -7.15
C ILE A 99 4.60 14.05 -6.32
N ASP A 100 3.50 14.71 -6.68
CA ASP A 100 3.01 15.92 -6.01
C ASP A 100 2.66 15.63 -4.55
N PHE A 101 1.99 14.49 -4.30
CA PHE A 101 1.68 14.01 -2.95
C PHE A 101 2.95 13.80 -2.11
N VAL A 102 3.92 13.04 -2.62
CA VAL A 102 5.16 12.73 -1.88
C VAL A 102 5.94 14.01 -1.58
N LYS A 103 6.04 14.93 -2.54
CA LYS A 103 6.72 16.24 -2.33
C LYS A 103 6.04 17.05 -1.24
N ALA A 104 4.71 17.18 -1.30
CA ALA A 104 3.96 17.92 -0.30
C ALA A 104 4.08 17.27 1.09
N TYR A 105 3.97 15.93 1.14
CA TYR A 105 4.00 15.18 2.40
C TYR A 105 5.38 15.22 3.07
N THR A 106 6.46 15.05 2.29
CA THR A 106 7.84 15.12 2.81
C THR A 106 8.26 16.56 3.15
N ALA A 107 7.77 17.58 2.45
CA ALA A 107 8.00 18.97 2.79
C ALA A 107 7.30 19.37 4.11
N ALA A 108 6.06 18.89 4.32
CA ALA A 108 5.33 19.11 5.57
C ALA A 108 5.92 18.31 6.74
N ASN A 109 6.59 17.18 6.47
CA ASN A 109 7.16 16.27 7.46
C ASN A 109 8.64 15.99 7.14
N PRO A 110 9.57 16.91 7.46
CA PRO A 110 10.98 16.75 7.09
C PRO A 110 11.68 15.53 7.69
N GLN A 111 11.13 14.97 8.78
CA GLN A 111 11.62 13.76 9.45
C GLN A 111 10.82 12.51 9.12
N LEU A 112 9.97 12.58 8.08
CA LEU A 112 9.23 11.42 7.58
C LEU A 112 10.19 10.25 7.31
N HIS A 113 9.82 9.08 7.81
CA HIS A 113 10.55 7.84 7.58
C HIS A 113 9.59 6.68 7.33
N VAL A 114 9.89 5.90 6.31
CA VAL A 114 9.21 4.65 5.98
C VAL A 114 10.15 3.50 6.32
N ASP A 115 9.81 2.74 7.35
CA ASP A 115 10.54 1.54 7.78
C ASP A 115 9.78 0.28 7.31
N ILE A 116 10.25 -0.34 6.24
CA ILE A 116 9.64 -1.53 5.65
C ILE A 116 10.04 -2.76 6.49
N LYS A 117 9.10 -3.29 7.26
CA LYS A 117 9.30 -4.43 8.16
C LYS A 117 9.25 -5.77 7.45
N ARG A 118 8.37 -5.93 6.45
CA ARG A 118 8.18 -7.18 5.70
C ARG A 118 7.88 -6.90 4.25
N VAL A 119 8.36 -7.79 3.38
CA VAL A 119 8.04 -7.77 1.95
C VAL A 119 7.63 -9.16 1.51
N ILE A 120 6.40 -9.30 1.06
CA ILE A 120 5.82 -10.54 0.55
C ILE A 120 5.61 -10.38 -0.94
N GLY A 121 5.85 -11.41 -1.74
CA GLY A 121 5.67 -11.32 -3.18
C GLY A 121 5.12 -12.61 -3.76
N GLU A 122 4.18 -12.46 -4.68
CA GLU A 122 3.64 -13.54 -5.50
C GLU A 122 3.51 -13.05 -6.94
N CYS A 123 4.22 -13.68 -7.84
CA CYS A 123 4.25 -13.30 -9.26
C CYS A 123 4.59 -11.82 -9.48
N ASN A 124 3.62 -11.06 -9.95
CA ASN A 124 3.72 -9.63 -10.19
C ASN A 124 3.07 -8.78 -9.09
N MET A 125 2.66 -9.41 -8.00
CA MET A 125 2.13 -8.72 -6.81
C MET A 125 3.20 -8.69 -5.72
N VAL A 126 3.32 -7.54 -5.06
CA VAL A 126 4.21 -7.35 -3.91
C VAL A 126 3.44 -6.62 -2.83
N VAL A 127 3.55 -7.11 -1.60
CA VAL A 127 3.00 -6.46 -0.42
C VAL A 127 4.15 -6.02 0.47
N THR A 128 4.14 -4.77 0.91
CA THR A 128 4.98 -4.30 2.01
C THR A 128 4.15 -4.13 3.28
N HIS A 129 4.74 -4.45 4.42
CA HIS A 129 4.22 -4.05 5.71
C HIS A 129 5.22 -3.08 6.33
N SER A 130 4.79 -1.86 6.54
CA SER A 130 5.67 -0.74 6.86
C SER A 130 5.21 -0.01 8.13
N HIS A 131 6.18 0.55 8.87
CA HIS A 131 5.96 1.57 9.89
C HIS A 131 6.30 2.93 9.28
N ILE A 132 5.34 3.82 9.18
CA ILE A 132 5.53 5.19 8.68
C ILE A 132 5.40 6.15 9.84
N THR A 133 6.44 6.96 10.06
CA THR A 133 6.47 8.01 11.09
C THR A 133 6.78 9.36 10.47
N THR A 134 6.21 10.43 11.02
CA THR A 134 6.44 11.83 10.57
C THR A 134 7.50 12.53 11.41
N SER A 135 7.81 12.00 12.59
CA SER A 135 8.89 12.46 13.48
C SER A 135 9.33 11.31 14.41
N PRO A 136 10.48 11.43 15.10
CA PRO A 136 10.95 10.42 16.06
C PRO A 136 10.01 10.18 17.25
N SER A 137 9.15 11.14 17.59
CA SER A 137 8.17 11.03 18.68
C SER A 137 6.79 10.59 18.20
N ASP A 138 6.58 10.46 16.88
CA ASP A 138 5.33 10.00 16.30
C ASP A 138 5.20 8.48 16.47
N ARG A 139 4.06 8.02 16.98
CA ARG A 139 3.75 6.59 17.00
C ARG A 139 3.57 6.04 15.59
N GLY A 140 3.19 6.87 14.66
CA GLY A 140 3.09 6.56 13.24
C GLY A 140 1.89 5.71 12.88
N GLN A 141 2.04 5.06 11.75
CA GLN A 141 1.01 4.22 11.11
C GLN A 141 1.60 2.89 10.69
N ALA A 142 0.84 1.83 10.90
CA ALA A 142 1.06 0.54 10.25
C ALA A 142 0.38 0.58 8.88
N VAL A 143 1.13 0.30 7.84
CA VAL A 143 0.65 0.36 6.47
C VAL A 143 0.92 -0.96 5.77
N ALA A 144 -0.11 -1.51 5.14
CA ALA A 144 0.03 -2.61 4.19
C ALA A 144 -0.19 -2.05 2.78
N ASP A 145 0.89 -1.86 2.04
CA ASP A 145 0.84 -1.44 0.65
C ASP A 145 0.87 -2.66 -0.27
N ILE A 146 0.04 -2.68 -1.28
CA ILE A 146 -0.03 -3.72 -2.29
C ILE A 146 0.29 -3.10 -3.64
N PHE A 147 1.27 -3.67 -4.33
CA PHE A 147 1.73 -3.20 -5.64
C PHE A 147 1.52 -4.28 -6.69
N ARG A 148 1.05 -3.88 -7.86
CA ARG A 148 1.14 -4.70 -9.06
C ARG A 148 2.22 -4.14 -9.98
N LEU A 149 3.05 -5.05 -10.50
CA LEU A 149 4.09 -4.72 -11.46
C LEU A 149 3.73 -5.28 -12.84
N ASN A 150 4.20 -4.63 -13.89
CA ASN A 150 4.06 -5.15 -15.24
C ASN A 150 5.13 -6.23 -15.55
N ARG A 151 5.09 -6.81 -16.76
CA ARG A 151 6.04 -7.85 -17.18
C ARG A 151 7.50 -7.38 -17.20
N ARG A 152 7.76 -6.06 -17.22
CA ARG A 152 9.08 -5.46 -17.15
C ARG A 152 9.56 -5.18 -15.73
N GLY A 153 8.78 -5.58 -14.71
CA GLY A 153 9.06 -5.33 -13.30
C GLY A 153 8.88 -3.87 -12.90
N LYS A 154 8.00 -3.12 -13.56
CA LYS A 154 7.69 -1.72 -13.25
C LYS A 154 6.37 -1.62 -12.52
N VAL A 155 6.28 -0.77 -11.49
CA VAL A 155 5.07 -0.49 -10.72
C VAL A 155 4.03 0.16 -11.62
N VAL A 156 2.79 -0.35 -11.60
CA VAL A 156 1.68 0.12 -12.43
C VAL A 156 0.38 0.31 -11.66
N GLU A 157 0.29 -0.19 -10.41
CA GLU A 157 -0.95 -0.14 -9.65
C GLU A 157 -0.65 -0.29 -8.15
N HIS A 158 -1.46 0.36 -7.32
CA HIS A 158 -1.24 0.44 -5.88
C HIS A 158 -2.56 0.48 -5.09
N TRP A 159 -2.61 -0.31 -4.03
CA TRP A 159 -3.61 -0.27 -2.95
C TRP A 159 -2.89 -0.10 -1.63
N ASP A 160 -3.56 0.46 -0.63
CA ASP A 160 -3.06 0.49 0.74
C ASP A 160 -4.17 0.26 1.77
N VAL A 161 -3.74 -0.21 2.94
CA VAL A 161 -4.55 -0.23 4.15
C VAL A 161 -3.71 0.40 5.25
N ILE A 162 -4.25 1.45 5.87
CA ILE A 162 -3.54 2.27 6.83
C ILE A 162 -4.23 2.19 8.18
N GLN A 163 -3.48 1.88 9.22
CA GLN A 163 -3.96 1.88 10.60
C GLN A 163 -3.03 2.72 11.48
N PRO A 164 -3.54 3.75 12.18
CA PRO A 164 -2.77 4.47 13.18
C PRO A 164 -2.29 3.54 14.31
N VAL A 165 -1.05 3.72 14.76
CA VAL A 165 -0.54 3.02 15.95
C VAL A 165 -1.20 3.62 17.18
N PRO A 166 -1.99 2.84 17.96
CA PRO A 166 -2.76 3.35 19.08
C PRO A 166 -1.85 3.71 20.27
N GLU A 167 -2.36 4.51 21.19
CA GLU A 167 -1.66 4.83 22.44
C GLU A 167 -1.64 3.62 23.39
N THR A 168 -2.71 2.87 23.40
CA THR A 168 -2.87 1.68 24.25
C THR A 168 -3.26 0.49 23.39
N SER A 169 -2.78 -0.71 23.74
CA SER A 169 -3.09 -1.94 23.05
C SER A 169 -3.79 -2.92 24.00
N ALA A 170 -4.64 -3.78 23.47
CA ALA A 170 -5.29 -4.87 24.20
C ALA A 170 -4.34 -6.05 24.48
N ASN A 171 -3.13 -6.04 23.94
CA ASN A 171 -2.09 -7.06 24.11
C ASN A 171 -0.71 -6.41 24.07
N ASP A 172 0.33 -7.16 24.43
CA ASP A 172 1.71 -6.68 24.51
C ASP A 172 2.50 -6.86 23.20
N ASN A 173 1.84 -7.27 22.11
CA ASN A 173 2.48 -7.44 20.80
C ASN A 173 2.60 -6.09 20.08
N THR A 174 3.71 -5.92 19.35
CA THR A 174 3.84 -4.78 18.43
C THR A 174 3.00 -5.02 17.16
N MET A 175 2.64 -3.94 16.47
CA MET A 175 2.00 -4.01 15.15
C MET A 175 2.99 -4.39 14.03
N PHE A 176 4.28 -4.58 14.33
CA PHE A 176 5.37 -4.72 13.35
C PHE A 176 6.21 -5.96 13.54
#